data_128b40b047f34bb650929b1673394391
#
_entry.id   128b40b047f34bb650929b1673394391
#
_cell.length_a   1.000
_cell.length_b   1.000
_cell.length_c   1.000
_cell.angle_alpha   90.00
_cell.angle_beta   90.00
_cell.angle_gamma   90.00
#
_symmetry.space_group_name_H-M   'P 1'
#
loop_
_entity.id
_entity.type
_entity.pdbx_description
1 polymer ?
#
loop_
_entity_poly.entity_id
_entity_poly.type
_entity_poly.pdbx_seq_one_letter_code
_entity_poly.pdbx_strand_id
1 'polypeptide(L)'
;MPEVAMGRRERKKLQSKQTIMAAAVKKFMAKGVRETSIADIMSEAELGIGTFYNYFESKESLLLCLLDQIVEETKKLAAQRMEEKVPAPQALEEIVMLTAEKLDENRFVLPLFLSASDRSAMPRPKHDLGPKLAPAFRSVFSDVVQYGQTRREFRRDIPAQVVTELFHSIFQAASFSSLDFPFAENVRMKIDLLLSGLKLKK
;
A
#
# COMPACT_ATOMS: atom_id res chain seq x y z
N MET A 1 11.22 27.13 -1.69
CA MET A 1 12.12 26.68 -0.61
C MET A 1 13.32 26.01 -1.23
N PRO A 2 14.58 26.32 -0.89
CA PRO A 2 15.73 25.65 -1.49
C PRO A 2 15.72 24.17 -1.07
N GLU A 3 15.77 23.31 -2.04
CA GLU A 3 15.96 21.87 -1.91
C GLU A 3 17.34 21.64 -1.25
N VAL A 4 17.33 21.19 0.01
CA VAL A 4 18.57 20.84 0.71
C VAL A 4 19.19 19.66 -0.03
N ALA A 5 20.25 19.91 -0.77
CA ALA A 5 20.95 18.87 -1.53
C ALA A 5 21.42 17.76 -0.58
N MET A 6 20.80 16.60 -0.69
CA MET A 6 21.18 15.39 0.07
C MET A 6 22.67 15.11 -0.07
N GLY A 7 23.36 14.94 1.06
CA GLY A 7 24.79 14.65 1.10
C GLY A 7 25.14 13.34 0.35
N ARG A 8 26.36 13.24 -0.19
CA ARG A 8 26.85 12.04 -0.92
C ARG A 8 26.67 10.75 -0.12
N ARG A 9 26.85 10.82 1.20
CA ARG A 9 26.69 9.66 2.11
C ARG A 9 25.23 9.21 2.21
N GLU A 10 24.29 10.14 2.31
CA GLU A 10 22.86 9.88 2.39
C GLU A 10 22.32 9.30 1.07
N ARG A 11 22.75 9.87 -0.07
CA ARG A 11 22.42 9.32 -1.39
C ARG A 11 22.88 7.85 -1.53
N LYS A 12 24.13 7.54 -1.13
CA LYS A 12 24.65 6.18 -1.16
C LYS A 12 23.86 5.25 -0.22
N LYS A 13 23.47 5.75 0.96
CA LYS A 13 22.64 4.99 1.91
C LYS A 13 21.27 4.68 1.33
N LEU A 14 20.60 5.65 0.73
CA LEU A 14 19.30 5.47 0.08
C LEU A 14 19.41 4.49 -1.10
N GLN A 15 20.42 4.64 -1.94
CA GLN A 15 20.67 3.74 -3.08
C GLN A 15 20.87 2.28 -2.63
N SER A 16 21.69 2.04 -1.62
CA SER A 16 21.89 0.68 -1.10
C SER A 16 20.60 0.09 -0.54
N LYS A 17 19.79 0.88 0.18
CA LYS A 17 18.47 0.44 0.66
C LYS A 17 17.56 0.04 -0.50
N GLN A 18 17.50 0.85 -1.54
CA GLN A 18 16.69 0.56 -2.75
C GLN A 18 17.18 -0.69 -3.48
N THR A 19 18.50 -0.88 -3.60
CA THR A 19 19.08 -2.08 -4.22
C THR A 19 18.68 -3.34 -3.45
N ILE A 20 18.75 -3.34 -2.12
CA ILE A 20 18.32 -4.47 -1.28
C ILE A 20 16.84 -4.75 -1.46
N MET A 21 16.00 -3.72 -1.48
CA MET A 21 14.55 -3.87 -1.65
C MET A 21 14.20 -4.44 -3.03
N ALA A 22 14.84 -3.96 -4.10
CA ALA A 22 14.64 -4.49 -5.46
C ALA A 22 15.07 -5.96 -5.57
N ALA A 23 16.21 -6.31 -4.99
CA ALA A 23 16.69 -7.69 -4.93
C ALA A 23 15.73 -8.60 -4.16
N ALA A 24 15.17 -8.11 -3.06
CA ALA A 24 14.18 -8.83 -2.27
C ALA A 24 12.89 -9.09 -3.06
N VAL A 25 12.34 -8.08 -3.74
CA VAL A 25 11.16 -8.24 -4.61
C VAL A 25 11.42 -9.34 -5.64
N LYS A 26 12.55 -9.30 -6.34
CA LYS A 26 12.92 -10.30 -7.34
C LYS A 26 12.97 -11.73 -6.76
N LYS A 27 13.57 -11.90 -5.57
CA LYS A 27 13.66 -13.20 -4.91
C LYS A 27 12.32 -13.69 -4.37
N PHE A 28 11.50 -12.79 -3.80
CA PHE A 28 10.18 -13.13 -3.30
C PHE A 28 9.22 -13.55 -4.43
N MET A 29 9.30 -12.89 -5.58
CA MET A 29 8.53 -13.30 -6.76
C MET A 29 8.98 -14.66 -7.31
N ALA A 30 10.29 -14.94 -7.31
CA ALA A 30 10.84 -16.16 -7.89
C ALA A 30 10.56 -17.42 -7.07
N LYS A 31 10.66 -17.36 -5.74
CA LYS A 31 10.55 -18.55 -4.86
C LYS A 31 9.72 -18.34 -3.59
N GLY A 32 9.04 -17.21 -3.46
CA GLY A 32 8.23 -16.87 -2.29
C GLY A 32 9.03 -16.35 -1.11
N VAL A 33 8.33 -15.69 -0.18
CA VAL A 33 8.95 -15.10 1.02
C VAL A 33 9.55 -16.15 1.95
N ARG A 34 8.85 -17.28 2.13
CA ARG A 34 9.28 -18.33 3.08
C ARG A 34 10.62 -18.92 2.68
N GLU A 35 10.79 -19.25 1.40
CA GLU A 35 11.96 -19.92 0.85
C GLU A 35 13.13 -18.95 0.55
N THR A 36 12.91 -17.63 0.67
CA THR A 36 13.95 -16.63 0.44
C THR A 36 14.68 -16.33 1.74
N SER A 37 16.00 -16.55 1.76
CA SER A 37 16.88 -16.17 2.86
C SER A 37 17.42 -14.74 2.69
N ILE A 38 17.90 -14.13 3.78
CA ILE A 38 18.62 -12.85 3.71
C ILE A 38 19.88 -12.98 2.84
N ALA A 39 20.55 -14.14 2.89
CA ALA A 39 21.72 -14.40 2.05
C ALA A 39 21.37 -14.38 0.55
N ASP A 40 20.23 -14.95 0.14
CA ASP A 40 19.76 -14.88 -1.25
C ASP A 40 19.51 -13.45 -1.73
N ILE A 41 18.87 -12.63 -0.87
CA ILE A 41 18.61 -11.22 -1.17
C ILE A 41 19.91 -10.46 -1.34
N MET A 42 20.84 -10.63 -0.41
CA MET A 42 22.12 -9.91 -0.41
C MET A 42 23.04 -10.35 -1.54
N SER A 43 23.01 -11.64 -1.91
CA SER A 43 23.70 -12.15 -3.11
C SER A 43 23.15 -11.52 -4.39
N GLU A 44 21.82 -11.40 -4.51
CA GLU A 44 21.19 -10.73 -5.65
C GLU A 44 21.49 -9.22 -5.69
N ALA A 45 21.59 -8.59 -4.52
CA ALA A 45 21.96 -7.19 -4.39
C ALA A 45 23.46 -6.91 -4.62
N GLU A 46 24.29 -7.94 -4.74
CA GLU A 46 25.75 -7.86 -4.81
C GLU A 46 26.36 -7.10 -3.60
N LEU A 47 25.78 -7.31 -2.42
CA LEU A 47 26.19 -6.68 -1.17
C LEU A 47 26.49 -7.72 -0.09
N GLY A 48 27.36 -7.40 0.83
CA GLY A 48 27.69 -8.27 1.98
C GLY A 48 26.49 -8.41 2.94
N ILE A 49 26.28 -9.61 3.51
CA ILE A 49 25.16 -9.92 4.43
C ILE A 49 25.08 -8.93 5.60
N GLY A 50 26.20 -8.49 6.17
CA GLY A 50 26.22 -7.49 7.25
C GLY A 50 25.62 -6.13 6.85
N THR A 51 25.60 -5.82 5.55
CA THR A 51 24.99 -4.58 5.04
C THR A 51 23.49 -4.59 5.20
N PHE A 52 22.83 -5.75 5.18
CA PHE A 52 21.37 -5.86 5.38
C PHE A 52 20.95 -5.26 6.71
N TYR A 53 21.65 -5.61 7.80
CA TYR A 53 21.31 -5.20 9.15
C TYR A 53 21.54 -3.71 9.44
N ASN A 54 22.20 -2.99 8.53
CA ASN A 54 22.28 -1.53 8.58
C ASN A 54 20.97 -0.84 8.15
N TYR A 55 20.05 -1.59 7.51
CA TYR A 55 18.80 -1.06 6.94
C TYR A 55 17.55 -1.73 7.47
N PHE A 56 17.62 -3.03 7.76
CA PHE A 56 16.48 -3.86 8.14
C PHE A 56 16.86 -4.79 9.27
N GLU A 57 16.04 -4.87 10.30
CA GLU A 57 16.27 -5.77 11.45
C GLU A 57 15.97 -7.22 11.08
N SER A 58 15.03 -7.44 10.16
CA SER A 58 14.60 -8.76 9.72
C SER A 58 14.00 -8.73 8.32
N LYS A 59 13.71 -9.90 7.77
CA LYS A 59 12.99 -10.05 6.50
C LYS A 59 11.57 -9.47 6.58
N GLU A 60 10.92 -9.58 7.73
CA GLU A 60 9.60 -9.02 8.01
C GLU A 60 9.64 -7.49 8.01
N SER A 61 10.67 -6.86 8.60
CA SER A 61 10.84 -5.40 8.57
C SER A 61 11.08 -4.88 7.15
N LEU A 62 11.75 -5.66 6.31
CA LEU A 62 11.90 -5.34 4.88
C LEU A 62 10.55 -5.43 4.15
N LEU A 63 9.75 -6.48 4.41
CA LEU A 63 8.39 -6.61 3.83
C LEU A 63 7.49 -5.46 4.23
N LEU A 64 7.52 -5.04 5.50
CA LEU A 64 6.77 -3.87 5.97
C LEU A 64 7.23 -2.59 5.24
N CYS A 65 8.52 -2.43 4.99
CA CYS A 65 9.05 -1.29 4.24
C CYS A 65 8.59 -1.31 2.77
N LEU A 66 8.46 -2.48 2.14
CA LEU A 66 7.90 -2.62 0.80
C LEU A 66 6.41 -2.25 0.76
N LEU A 67 5.64 -2.66 1.76
CA LEU A 67 4.25 -2.26 1.87
C LEU A 67 4.11 -0.74 2.13
N ASP A 68 5.00 -0.16 2.94
CA ASP A 68 5.03 1.28 3.22
C ASP A 68 5.29 2.12 1.96
N GLN A 69 6.09 1.62 1.01
CA GLN A 69 6.26 2.29 -0.29
C GLN A 69 4.94 2.38 -1.06
N ILE A 70 4.14 1.32 -1.08
CA ILE A 70 2.82 1.32 -1.74
C ILE A 70 1.91 2.36 -1.08
N VAL A 71 1.93 2.43 0.26
CA VAL A 71 1.16 3.44 1.03
C VAL A 71 1.59 4.86 0.65
N GLU A 72 2.88 5.12 0.59
CA GLU A 72 3.40 6.46 0.28
C GLU A 72 3.13 6.86 -1.18
N GLU A 73 3.19 5.93 -2.14
CA GLU A 73 2.79 6.19 -3.52
C GLU A 73 1.29 6.53 -3.61
N THR A 74 0.45 5.77 -2.91
CA THR A 74 -0.99 6.01 -2.83
C THR A 74 -1.31 7.37 -2.21
N LYS A 75 -0.63 7.75 -1.12
CA LYS A 75 -0.77 9.08 -0.49
C LYS A 75 -0.40 10.21 -1.43
N LYS A 76 0.72 10.06 -2.14
CA LYS A 76 1.18 11.06 -3.11
C LYS A 76 0.15 11.28 -4.20
N LEU A 77 -0.38 10.20 -4.78
CA LEU A 77 -1.43 10.29 -5.78
C LEU A 77 -2.68 10.98 -5.23
N ALA A 78 -3.13 10.61 -4.02
CA ALA A 78 -4.29 11.22 -3.39
C ALA A 78 -4.11 12.73 -3.18
N ALA A 79 -2.97 13.14 -2.63
CA ALA A 79 -2.65 14.56 -2.43
C ALA A 79 -2.62 15.33 -3.76
N GLN A 80 -1.97 14.76 -4.79
CA GLN A 80 -1.91 15.35 -6.11
C GLN A 80 -3.30 15.53 -6.73
N ARG A 81 -4.16 14.51 -6.68
CA ARG A 81 -5.52 14.58 -7.25
C ARG A 81 -6.41 15.60 -6.53
N MET A 82 -6.26 15.72 -5.21
CA MET A 82 -6.98 16.74 -4.45
C MET A 82 -6.48 18.16 -4.77
N GLU A 83 -5.17 18.37 -4.95
CA GLU A 83 -4.56 19.64 -5.35
C GLU A 83 -5.00 20.06 -6.78
N GLU A 84 -5.00 19.11 -7.71
CA GLU A 84 -5.48 19.29 -9.09
C GLU A 84 -7.01 19.47 -9.20
N LYS A 85 -7.73 19.33 -8.08
CA LYS A 85 -9.20 19.41 -7.99
C LYS A 85 -9.91 18.39 -8.87
N VAL A 86 -9.30 17.22 -9.04
CA VAL A 86 -9.93 16.10 -9.75
C VAL A 86 -11.23 15.72 -9.03
N PRO A 87 -12.32 15.37 -9.76
CA PRO A 87 -13.54 14.89 -9.12
C PRO A 87 -13.29 13.71 -8.19
N ALA A 88 -13.85 13.74 -6.98
CA ALA A 88 -13.57 12.74 -5.95
C ALA A 88 -13.87 11.30 -6.39
N PRO A 89 -14.93 11.00 -7.19
CA PRO A 89 -15.14 9.65 -7.69
C PRO A 89 -13.99 9.15 -8.56
N GLN A 90 -13.46 10.01 -9.45
CA GLN A 90 -12.31 9.68 -10.30
C GLN A 90 -11.03 9.53 -9.47
N ALA A 91 -10.75 10.48 -8.58
CA ALA A 91 -9.58 10.41 -7.70
C ALA A 91 -9.58 9.12 -6.87
N LEU A 92 -10.73 8.74 -6.32
CA LEU A 92 -10.89 7.54 -5.51
C LEU A 92 -10.68 6.25 -6.33
N GLU A 93 -11.22 6.19 -7.55
CA GLU A 93 -11.01 5.08 -8.47
C GLU A 93 -9.52 4.91 -8.82
N GLU A 94 -8.84 6.00 -9.20
CA GLU A 94 -7.42 5.98 -9.54
C GLU A 94 -6.55 5.50 -8.37
N ILE A 95 -6.85 5.95 -7.15
CA ILE A 95 -6.12 5.58 -5.93
C ILE A 95 -6.34 4.10 -5.59
N VAL A 96 -7.58 3.61 -5.69
CA VAL A 96 -7.90 2.20 -5.46
C VAL A 96 -7.22 1.31 -6.50
N MET A 97 -7.24 1.72 -7.77
CA MET A 97 -6.63 0.95 -8.85
C MET A 97 -5.11 0.93 -8.74
N LEU A 98 -4.45 2.06 -8.46
CA LEU A 98 -3.01 2.07 -8.17
C LEU A 98 -2.66 1.08 -7.05
N THR A 99 -3.43 1.12 -5.95
CA THR A 99 -3.21 0.20 -4.83
C THR A 99 -3.40 -1.26 -5.25
N ALA A 100 -4.44 -1.57 -6.03
CA ALA A 100 -4.71 -2.92 -6.50
C ALA A 100 -3.59 -3.45 -7.42
N GLU A 101 -3.14 -2.64 -8.36
CA GLU A 101 -2.06 -2.97 -9.30
C GLU A 101 -0.75 -3.22 -8.54
N LYS A 102 -0.39 -2.35 -7.60
CA LYS A 102 0.82 -2.52 -6.77
C LYS A 102 0.77 -3.75 -5.87
N LEU A 103 -0.39 -4.08 -5.32
CA LEU A 103 -0.57 -5.30 -4.53
C LEU A 103 -0.55 -6.56 -5.42
N ASP A 104 -1.05 -6.48 -6.65
CA ASP A 104 -1.01 -7.59 -7.61
C ASP A 104 0.42 -7.85 -8.12
N GLU A 105 1.17 -6.79 -8.44
CA GLU A 105 2.60 -6.85 -8.76
C GLU A 105 3.43 -7.44 -7.60
N ASN A 106 3.01 -7.22 -6.36
CA ASN A 106 3.74 -7.60 -5.15
C ASN A 106 2.87 -8.49 -4.24
N ARG A 107 2.30 -9.57 -4.76
CA ARG A 107 1.35 -10.45 -4.03
C ARG A 107 1.87 -10.96 -2.69
N PHE A 108 3.18 -11.02 -2.52
CA PHE A 108 3.81 -11.43 -1.27
C PHE A 108 3.59 -10.44 -0.10
N VAL A 109 3.23 -9.16 -0.37
CA VAL A 109 2.85 -8.21 0.69
C VAL A 109 1.34 -8.18 0.97
N LEU A 110 0.53 -8.80 0.11
CA LEU A 110 -0.93 -8.81 0.25
C LEU A 110 -1.42 -9.38 1.60
N PRO A 111 -0.86 -10.48 2.13
CA PRO A 111 -1.23 -10.97 3.46
C PRO A 111 -0.98 -9.94 4.57
N LEU A 112 0.11 -9.17 4.48
CA LEU A 112 0.41 -8.10 5.44
C LEU A 112 -0.60 -6.95 5.31
N PHE A 113 -0.92 -6.55 4.08
CA PHE A 113 -1.92 -5.53 3.82
C PHE A 113 -3.29 -5.93 4.41
N LEU A 114 -3.74 -7.16 4.20
CA LEU A 114 -5.01 -7.66 4.71
C LEU A 114 -5.00 -7.80 6.24
N SER A 115 -3.91 -8.28 6.84
CA SER A 115 -3.79 -8.44 8.30
C SER A 115 -3.66 -7.11 9.04
N ALA A 116 -3.15 -6.08 8.40
CA ALA A 116 -3.01 -4.76 9.01
C ALA A 116 -4.36 -4.13 9.40
N SER A 117 -5.46 -4.66 8.92
CA SER A 117 -6.83 -4.23 9.26
C SER A 117 -7.49 -5.08 10.35
N ASP A 118 -6.99 -6.28 10.59
CA ASP A 118 -7.50 -7.17 11.64
C ASP A 118 -6.73 -6.91 12.93
N ARG A 119 -7.36 -6.19 13.87
CA ARG A 119 -6.81 -5.89 15.20
C ARG A 119 -6.60 -7.14 16.06
N SER A 120 -7.18 -8.29 15.69
CA SER A 120 -7.20 -9.51 16.49
C SER A 120 -6.17 -10.56 16.08
N ALA A 121 -5.59 -10.49 14.87
CA ALA A 121 -4.93 -11.64 14.24
C ALA A 121 -3.39 -11.66 14.32
N MET A 122 -2.70 -10.63 14.83
CA MET A 122 -1.24 -10.68 14.92
C MET A 122 -0.72 -10.61 16.35
N PRO A 123 0.18 -11.53 16.76
CA PRO A 123 1.05 -11.31 17.91
C PRO A 123 1.87 -10.03 17.62
N ARG A 124 1.76 -9.03 18.50
CA ARG A 124 2.54 -7.79 18.39
C ARG A 124 4.03 -8.15 18.28
N PRO A 125 4.73 -7.77 17.18
CA PRO A 125 6.18 -7.87 17.17
C PRO A 125 6.71 -7.09 18.37
N LYS A 126 7.73 -7.60 19.06
CA LYS A 126 8.34 -6.94 20.22
C LYS A 126 8.96 -5.57 19.89
N HIS A 127 9.01 -5.19 18.61
CA HIS A 127 9.46 -3.90 18.12
C HIS A 127 8.35 -3.23 17.28
N ASP A 128 8.00 -2.02 17.67
CA ASP A 128 6.82 -1.20 17.34
C ASP A 128 6.80 -0.67 15.88
N LEU A 129 6.86 -1.55 14.87
CA LEU A 129 6.75 -1.17 13.45
C LEU A 129 5.36 -1.49 12.84
N GLY A 130 4.56 -2.37 13.46
CA GLY A 130 3.28 -2.84 12.92
C GLY A 130 2.09 -1.88 12.99
N PRO A 131 1.97 -0.97 14.00
CA PRO A 131 0.77 -0.14 14.15
C PRO A 131 0.66 1.04 13.18
N LYS A 132 1.73 1.40 12.46
CA LYS A 132 1.76 2.65 11.68
C LYS A 132 1.19 2.53 10.25
N LEU A 133 1.20 1.34 9.66
CA LEU A 133 0.80 1.15 8.26
C LEU A 133 -0.72 1.08 8.04
N ALA A 134 -1.44 0.35 8.88
CA ALA A 134 -2.89 0.24 8.76
C ALA A 134 -3.63 1.58 8.93
N PRO A 135 -3.28 2.43 9.93
CA PRO A 135 -3.84 3.77 10.03
C PRO A 135 -3.54 4.63 8.81
N ALA A 136 -2.36 4.49 8.20
CA ALA A 136 -1.94 5.30 7.07
C ALA A 136 -2.76 5.01 5.80
N PHE A 137 -3.02 3.73 5.47
CA PHE A 137 -3.90 3.38 4.35
C PHE A 137 -5.33 3.87 4.55
N ARG A 138 -5.88 3.66 5.76
CA ARG A 138 -7.24 4.11 6.09
C ARG A 138 -7.38 5.62 5.98
N SER A 139 -6.37 6.40 6.40
CA SER A 139 -6.43 7.85 6.32
C SER A 139 -6.50 8.32 4.86
N VAL A 140 -5.73 7.74 3.95
CA VAL A 140 -5.74 8.14 2.54
C VAL A 140 -7.14 8.04 1.93
N PHE A 141 -7.81 6.91 2.09
CA PHE A 141 -9.16 6.73 1.56
C PHE A 141 -10.18 7.64 2.28
N SER A 142 -10.05 7.78 3.60
CA SER A 142 -10.91 8.66 4.39
C SER A 142 -10.80 10.11 3.93
N ASP A 143 -9.59 10.59 3.67
CA ASP A 143 -9.33 11.97 3.25
C ASP A 143 -9.99 12.27 1.89
N VAL A 144 -9.89 11.34 0.93
CA VAL A 144 -10.53 11.50 -0.39
C VAL A 144 -12.05 11.41 -0.30
N VAL A 145 -12.60 10.53 0.55
CA VAL A 145 -14.06 10.46 0.78
C VAL A 145 -14.56 11.76 1.41
N GLN A 146 -13.87 12.30 2.42
CA GLN A 146 -14.23 13.57 3.06
C GLN A 146 -14.11 14.74 2.08
N TYR A 147 -13.08 14.76 1.23
CA TYR A 147 -12.93 15.72 0.16
C TYR A 147 -14.15 15.70 -0.77
N GLY A 148 -14.60 14.52 -1.23
CA GLY A 148 -15.80 14.38 -2.07
C GLY A 148 -17.08 14.78 -1.35
N GLN A 149 -17.23 14.48 -0.07
CA GLN A 149 -18.35 14.91 0.75
C GLN A 149 -18.39 16.44 0.91
N THR A 150 -17.23 17.07 1.12
CA THR A 150 -17.14 18.54 1.23
C THR A 150 -17.56 19.23 -0.07
N ARG A 151 -17.18 18.67 -1.22
CA ARG A 151 -17.51 19.16 -2.56
C ARG A 151 -18.92 18.79 -3.03
N ARG A 152 -19.71 18.05 -2.23
CA ARG A 152 -21.02 17.51 -2.59
C ARG A 152 -20.98 16.56 -3.80
N GLU A 153 -19.90 15.88 -4.00
CA GLU A 153 -19.73 14.84 -5.02
C GLU A 153 -20.10 13.46 -4.47
N PHE A 154 -20.00 13.29 -3.14
CA PHE A 154 -20.44 12.11 -2.40
C PHE A 154 -21.53 12.45 -1.41
N ARG A 155 -22.41 11.47 -1.16
CA ARG A 155 -23.45 11.55 -0.13
C ARG A 155 -22.85 11.72 1.27
N ARG A 156 -23.53 12.48 2.14
CA ARG A 156 -23.06 12.84 3.49
C ARG A 156 -23.74 12.09 4.61
N ASP A 157 -24.79 11.36 4.29
CA ASP A 157 -25.58 10.57 5.25
C ASP A 157 -24.84 9.27 5.68
N ILE A 158 -23.72 8.91 5.02
CA ILE A 158 -22.85 7.82 5.38
C ILE A 158 -21.53 8.40 5.87
N PRO A 159 -21.08 8.10 7.12
CA PRO A 159 -19.79 8.54 7.61
C PRO A 159 -18.63 8.03 6.72
N ALA A 160 -17.62 8.88 6.50
CA ALA A 160 -16.46 8.51 5.68
C ALA A 160 -15.75 7.25 6.19
N GLN A 161 -15.78 7.01 7.49
CA GLN A 161 -15.20 5.82 8.13
C GLN A 161 -15.87 4.53 7.64
N VAL A 162 -17.19 4.51 7.52
CA VAL A 162 -17.95 3.35 7.02
C VAL A 162 -17.56 3.05 5.57
N VAL A 163 -17.45 4.09 4.74
CA VAL A 163 -16.99 3.96 3.35
C VAL A 163 -15.57 3.41 3.29
N THR A 164 -14.68 3.91 4.15
CA THR A 164 -13.28 3.48 4.23
C THR A 164 -13.14 2.00 4.62
N GLU A 165 -13.99 1.51 5.52
CA GLU A 165 -14.02 0.08 5.88
C GLU A 165 -14.41 -0.80 4.68
N LEU A 166 -15.33 -0.33 3.83
CA LEU A 166 -15.72 -1.05 2.61
C LEU A 166 -14.58 -1.16 1.60
N PHE A 167 -13.70 -0.15 1.47
CA PHE A 167 -12.53 -0.26 0.60
C PHE A 167 -11.64 -1.41 1.00
N HIS A 168 -11.33 -1.54 2.29
CA HIS A 168 -10.53 -2.68 2.76
C HIS A 168 -11.21 -4.01 2.46
N SER A 169 -12.52 -4.09 2.69
CA SER A 169 -13.32 -5.28 2.40
C SER A 169 -13.33 -5.64 0.91
N ILE A 170 -13.24 -4.68 0.00
CA ILE A 170 -13.10 -4.91 -1.45
C ILE A 170 -11.82 -5.68 -1.76
N PHE A 171 -10.67 -5.25 -1.23
CA PHE A 171 -9.39 -5.94 -1.43
C PHE A 171 -9.42 -7.35 -0.83
N GLN A 172 -9.99 -7.49 0.36
CA GLN A 172 -10.16 -8.79 1.00
C GLN A 172 -11.05 -9.72 0.15
N ALA A 173 -12.22 -9.24 -0.28
CA ALA A 173 -13.14 -10.01 -1.12
C ALA A 173 -12.55 -10.35 -2.49
N ALA A 174 -11.69 -9.52 -3.06
CA ALA A 174 -10.97 -9.81 -4.30
C ALA A 174 -9.89 -10.87 -4.09
N SER A 175 -9.16 -10.80 -2.96
CA SER A 175 -8.09 -11.75 -2.63
C SER A 175 -8.60 -13.19 -2.39
N PHE A 176 -9.79 -13.33 -1.80
CA PHE A 176 -10.40 -14.63 -1.53
C PHE A 176 -11.45 -15.05 -2.57
N SER A 177 -11.52 -14.34 -3.69
CA SER A 177 -12.49 -14.64 -4.74
C SER A 177 -12.17 -15.98 -5.42
N SER A 178 -13.18 -16.81 -5.60
CA SER A 178 -13.13 -18.02 -6.41
C SER A 178 -13.48 -17.78 -7.89
N LEU A 179 -13.78 -16.53 -8.26
CA LEU A 179 -14.09 -16.15 -9.64
C LEU A 179 -12.81 -16.07 -10.46
N ASP A 180 -12.92 -16.49 -11.73
CA ASP A 180 -11.80 -16.49 -12.67
C ASP A 180 -11.57 -15.08 -13.28
N PHE A 181 -11.22 -14.13 -12.41
CA PHE A 181 -10.85 -12.78 -12.77
C PHE A 181 -9.49 -12.42 -12.18
N PRO A 182 -8.64 -11.65 -12.90
CA PRO A 182 -7.45 -11.05 -12.32
C PRO A 182 -7.81 -10.19 -11.09
N PHE A 183 -6.93 -10.17 -10.10
CA PHE A 183 -7.17 -9.47 -8.83
C PHE A 183 -7.55 -8.00 -9.03
N ALA A 184 -6.79 -7.26 -9.85
CA ALA A 184 -7.05 -5.86 -10.11
C ALA A 184 -8.41 -5.63 -10.83
N GLU A 185 -8.78 -6.53 -11.75
CA GLU A 185 -10.10 -6.46 -12.43
C GLU A 185 -11.25 -6.75 -11.45
N ASN A 186 -11.06 -7.73 -10.56
CA ASN A 186 -12.02 -8.03 -9.51
C ASN A 186 -12.22 -6.85 -8.56
N VAL A 187 -11.13 -6.15 -8.18
CA VAL A 187 -11.19 -4.90 -7.40
C VAL A 187 -11.95 -3.83 -8.19
N ARG A 188 -11.65 -3.64 -9.50
CA ARG A 188 -12.31 -2.64 -10.36
C ARG A 188 -13.82 -2.80 -10.35
N MET A 189 -14.32 -4.01 -10.61
CA MET A 189 -15.76 -4.27 -10.61
C MET A 189 -16.43 -3.93 -9.27
N LYS A 190 -15.76 -4.21 -8.15
CA LYS A 190 -16.28 -3.93 -6.82
C LYS A 190 -16.26 -2.43 -6.49
N ILE A 191 -15.20 -1.71 -6.91
CA ILE A 191 -15.14 -0.27 -6.68
C ILE A 191 -16.20 0.47 -7.50
N ASP A 192 -16.48 0.04 -8.74
CA ASP A 192 -17.53 0.62 -9.57
C ASP A 192 -18.92 0.52 -8.90
N LEU A 193 -19.22 -0.63 -8.29
CA LEU A 193 -20.45 -0.81 -7.50
C LEU A 193 -20.50 0.12 -6.29
N LEU A 194 -19.40 0.24 -5.55
CA LEU A 194 -19.34 1.12 -4.39
C LEU A 194 -19.48 2.59 -4.79
N LEU A 195 -18.75 3.04 -5.80
CA LEU A 195 -18.84 4.42 -6.31
C LEU A 195 -20.23 4.77 -6.82
N SER A 196 -20.94 3.84 -7.45
CA SER A 196 -22.32 4.03 -7.88
C SER A 196 -23.29 4.26 -6.72
N GLY A 197 -23.01 3.64 -5.55
CA GLY A 197 -23.78 3.86 -4.32
C GLY A 197 -23.40 5.12 -3.54
N LEU A 198 -22.19 5.66 -3.76
CA LEU A 198 -21.67 6.84 -3.07
C LEU A 198 -22.05 8.15 -3.75
N LYS A 199 -22.26 8.15 -5.07
CA LYS A 199 -22.65 9.34 -5.81
C LYS A 199 -24.02 9.86 -5.32
N LEU A 200 -24.17 11.18 -5.30
CA LEU A 200 -25.49 11.78 -5.05
C LEU A 200 -26.47 11.30 -6.13
N LYS A 201 -27.60 10.75 -5.70
CA LYS A 201 -28.72 10.53 -6.62
C LYS A 201 -29.23 11.90 -7.06
N LYS A 202 -29.26 12.12 -8.37
CA LYS A 202 -29.91 13.30 -8.97
C LYS A 202 -31.39 13.32 -8.62
#